data_0d649170eb2f1c0ba6dcf592b60aaeb1
#
_entry.id   0d649170eb2f1c0ba6dcf592b60aaeb1
#
_cell.length_a   1.000
_cell.length_b   1.000
_cell.length_c   1.000
_cell.angle_alpha   90.00
_cell.angle_beta   90.00
_cell.angle_gamma   90.00
#
_symmetry.space_group_name_H-M   'P 1'
#
loop_
_entity.id
_entity.type
_entity.pdbx_description
1 polymer ?
#
loop_
_entity_poly.entity_id
_entity_poly.type
_entity_poly.pdbx_seq_one_letter_code
_entity_poly.pdbx_strand_id
1 'polypeptide(L)'
;MKHKMLVFVAILLCYSGFSQNPQQEIKEDFKPSSKNQPGQEYPQVNSQGYARFRIVAPAADSVRVSLGLGGQGGTKLEKNKEGVWMGTTAGPMDEGFHYYHVNVDGGTFNDPGAKNYYGSVRWESGIEIPASDQEFYALKNVPHGRVQQILFPSPSTNTSRRAFVYTPPGYLEHTDKKYPVLYLQHGWGEDETAWSNQGHANLIMDNLIAEGKTAPFLIVMTYGMTNEIKWGGLKDFDIKHFQTVLVDELIPYVDQNFRTIADEEHRAMAGLSMGGMETKMITLNKPEVFSHYALLSGGTYSPEDLQNHKDLKLVF
;
A
#
# COMPACT_ATOMS: atom_id res chain seq x y z
N MET A 1 -81.49 -20.71 19.35
CA MET A 1 -80.50 -19.88 20.09
C MET A 1 -79.24 -19.78 19.22
N LYS A 2 -78.99 -18.63 18.59
CA LYS A 2 -77.88 -18.41 17.65
C LYS A 2 -76.83 -17.57 18.42
N HIS A 3 -75.67 -18.20 18.68
CA HIS A 3 -74.52 -17.48 19.27
C HIS A 3 -73.79 -16.74 18.17
N LYS A 4 -73.70 -15.42 18.29
CA LYS A 4 -72.83 -14.56 17.46
C LYS A 4 -71.45 -14.48 18.12
N MET A 5 -70.45 -14.97 17.42
CA MET A 5 -69.05 -14.83 17.82
C MET A 5 -68.52 -13.52 17.27
N LEU A 6 -68.16 -12.61 18.17
CA LEU A 6 -67.49 -11.36 17.82
C LEU A 6 -65.95 -11.64 17.65
N VAL A 7 -65.45 -11.41 16.45
CA VAL A 7 -64.00 -11.45 16.20
C VAL A 7 -63.44 -10.05 16.37
N PHE A 8 -62.58 -9.88 17.38
CA PHE A 8 -61.80 -8.67 17.54
C PHE A 8 -60.56 -8.78 16.69
N VAL A 9 -60.43 -7.94 15.63
CA VAL A 9 -59.21 -7.76 14.85
C VAL A 9 -58.38 -6.68 15.53
N ALA A 10 -57.28 -7.10 16.20
CA ALA A 10 -56.28 -6.18 16.71
C ALA A 10 -55.32 -5.76 15.60
N ILE A 11 -55.42 -4.52 15.13
CA ILE A 11 -54.46 -3.95 14.19
C ILE A 11 -53.21 -3.55 14.99
N LEU A 12 -52.13 -4.34 14.89
CA LEU A 12 -50.81 -3.95 15.37
C LEU A 12 -50.22 -2.94 14.37
N LEU A 13 -50.21 -1.69 14.70
CA LEU A 13 -49.42 -0.65 14.03
C LEU A 13 -47.97 -0.84 14.45
N CYS A 14 -47.19 -1.52 13.60
CA CYS A 14 -45.73 -1.51 13.68
C CYS A 14 -45.22 -0.09 13.28
N TYR A 15 -44.93 0.73 14.28
CA TYR A 15 -44.10 1.91 14.10
C TYR A 15 -42.67 1.40 13.82
N SER A 16 -42.27 1.31 12.55
CA SER A 16 -40.87 1.24 12.16
C SER A 16 -40.26 2.61 12.50
N GLY A 17 -39.73 2.71 13.68
CA GLY A 17 -38.83 3.80 14.05
C GLY A 17 -37.60 3.68 13.15
N PHE A 18 -37.52 4.53 12.13
CA PHE A 18 -36.23 4.81 11.48
C PHE A 18 -35.36 5.45 12.56
N SER A 19 -34.46 4.63 13.14
CA SER A 19 -33.35 5.13 13.92
C SER A 19 -32.47 5.92 12.92
N GLN A 20 -32.66 7.23 12.85
CA GLN A 20 -31.67 8.11 12.29
C GLN A 20 -30.47 7.98 13.22
N ASN A 21 -29.42 7.26 12.79
CA ASN A 21 -28.11 7.39 13.39
C ASN A 21 -27.80 8.90 13.45
N PRO A 22 -27.57 9.50 14.63
CA PRO A 22 -27.19 10.90 14.66
C PRO A 22 -25.94 11.03 13.80
N GLN A 23 -26.02 11.85 12.74
CA GLN A 23 -24.83 12.19 11.96
C GLN A 23 -23.81 12.72 12.96
N GLN A 24 -22.73 12.00 13.14
CA GLN A 24 -21.67 12.42 14.05
C GLN A 24 -21.15 13.77 13.55
N GLU A 25 -21.23 14.79 14.37
CA GLU A 25 -20.76 16.13 14.03
C GLU A 25 -19.28 16.08 13.67
N ILE A 26 -18.93 16.64 12.50
CA ILE A 26 -17.55 16.68 12.03
C ILE A 26 -16.78 17.69 12.89
N LYS A 27 -15.73 17.23 13.55
CA LYS A 27 -14.86 18.12 14.34
C LYS A 27 -14.04 19.02 13.43
N GLU A 28 -14.02 20.32 13.73
CA GLU A 28 -13.27 21.34 13.00
C GLU A 28 -11.79 21.45 13.47
N ASP A 29 -11.16 20.34 13.79
CA ASP A 29 -9.75 20.24 14.19
C ASP A 29 -8.82 19.81 13.05
N PHE A 30 -9.18 20.19 11.82
CA PHE A 30 -8.42 19.87 10.61
C PHE A 30 -6.99 20.42 10.64
N LYS A 31 -6.03 19.58 10.23
CA LYS A 31 -4.60 19.90 10.09
C LYS A 31 -4.09 19.47 8.72
N PRO A 32 -3.07 20.15 8.17
CA PRO A 32 -2.43 19.71 6.93
C PRO A 32 -2.00 18.25 7.00
N SER A 33 -2.23 17.49 5.92
CA SER A 33 -1.74 16.12 5.83
C SER A 33 -0.20 16.10 5.82
N SER A 34 0.41 15.07 6.42
CA SER A 34 1.87 14.85 6.41
C SER A 34 2.43 14.63 4.99
N LYS A 35 1.57 14.33 4.03
CA LYS A 35 1.92 14.14 2.62
C LYS A 35 1.78 15.41 1.77
N ASN A 36 1.52 16.56 2.37
CA ASN A 36 1.50 17.83 1.64
C ASN A 36 2.90 18.23 1.16
N GLN A 37 2.93 19.00 0.06
CA GLN A 37 4.12 19.74 -0.34
C GLN A 37 4.51 20.75 0.75
N PRO A 38 5.78 21.09 0.91
CA PRO A 38 6.21 22.08 1.91
C PRO A 38 5.44 23.39 1.78
N GLY A 39 4.87 23.86 2.90
CA GLY A 39 4.11 25.12 2.96
C GLY A 39 2.68 25.04 2.44
N GLN A 40 2.19 23.86 2.04
CA GLN A 40 0.81 23.69 1.61
C GLN A 40 -0.11 23.31 2.79
N GLU A 41 -1.22 24.05 2.91
CA GLU A 41 -2.23 23.86 3.96
C GLU A 41 -3.24 22.74 3.63
N TYR A 42 -3.37 22.37 2.36
CA TYR A 42 -4.31 21.34 1.88
C TYR A 42 -3.62 20.26 1.05
N PRO A 43 -4.18 19.05 1.06
CA PRO A 43 -5.35 18.54 1.81
C PRO A 43 -5.14 18.55 3.32
N GLN A 44 -6.26 18.61 4.06
CA GLN A 44 -6.28 18.54 5.52
C GLN A 44 -6.96 17.27 5.98
N VAL A 45 -6.62 16.81 7.19
CA VAL A 45 -7.26 15.68 7.87
C VAL A 45 -7.61 16.06 9.30
N ASN A 46 -8.77 15.62 9.79
CA ASN A 46 -9.17 15.84 11.19
C ASN A 46 -8.94 14.59 12.06
N SER A 47 -9.14 14.74 13.38
CA SER A 47 -8.97 13.64 14.34
C SER A 47 -9.95 12.47 14.19
N GLN A 48 -10.97 12.62 13.35
CA GLN A 48 -11.96 11.58 13.06
C GLN A 48 -11.68 10.86 11.73
N GLY A 49 -10.59 11.23 10.99
CA GLY A 49 -10.25 10.65 9.69
C GLY A 49 -10.97 11.27 8.50
N TYR A 50 -11.69 12.40 8.66
CA TYR A 50 -12.24 13.12 7.51
C TYR A 50 -11.13 13.89 6.80
N ALA A 51 -11.14 13.85 5.47
CA ALA A 51 -10.23 14.63 4.62
C ALA A 51 -10.96 15.82 3.99
N ARG A 52 -10.30 16.98 3.95
CA ARG A 52 -10.79 18.22 3.36
C ARG A 52 -9.84 18.69 2.26
N PHE A 53 -10.40 18.95 1.09
CA PHE A 53 -9.67 19.34 -0.11
C PHE A 53 -9.98 20.78 -0.49
N ARG A 54 -8.99 21.45 -1.12
CA ARG A 54 -9.11 22.81 -1.64
C ARG A 54 -8.37 22.92 -2.97
N ILE A 55 -9.10 23.20 -4.04
CA ILE A 55 -8.57 23.31 -5.40
C ILE A 55 -8.92 24.68 -5.98
N VAL A 56 -7.95 25.38 -6.54
CA VAL A 56 -8.15 26.67 -7.22
C VAL A 56 -8.35 26.39 -8.71
N ALA A 57 -9.59 26.47 -9.18
CA ALA A 57 -9.95 26.26 -10.57
C ALA A 57 -11.12 27.21 -10.96
N PRO A 58 -10.86 28.52 -11.11
CA PRO A 58 -11.94 29.51 -11.26
C PRO A 58 -12.73 29.34 -12.56
N ALA A 59 -12.12 28.81 -13.62
CA ALA A 59 -12.80 28.59 -14.91
C ALA A 59 -13.50 27.22 -14.99
N ALA A 60 -13.32 26.32 -14.02
CA ALA A 60 -13.90 24.99 -14.08
C ALA A 60 -15.42 25.00 -13.81
N ASP A 61 -16.13 24.10 -14.47
CA ASP A 61 -17.56 23.83 -14.26
C ASP A 61 -17.78 22.73 -13.21
N SER A 62 -16.81 21.84 -13.05
CA SER A 62 -16.87 20.75 -12.07
C SER A 62 -15.49 20.39 -11.53
N VAL A 63 -15.41 20.15 -10.22
CA VAL A 63 -14.21 19.62 -9.57
C VAL A 63 -14.60 18.51 -8.58
N ARG A 64 -13.85 17.42 -8.64
CA ARG A 64 -14.07 16.26 -7.80
C ARG A 64 -12.72 15.65 -7.39
N VAL A 65 -12.62 15.15 -6.19
CA VAL A 65 -11.53 14.30 -5.75
C VAL A 65 -11.97 12.84 -5.86
N SER A 66 -11.18 12.03 -6.55
CA SER A 66 -11.37 10.59 -6.62
C SER A 66 -10.23 9.91 -5.87
N LEU A 67 -10.55 8.97 -5.01
CA LEU A 67 -9.54 8.10 -4.41
C LEU A 67 -8.99 7.15 -5.50
N GLY A 68 -7.72 6.73 -5.38
CA GLY A 68 -7.07 5.81 -6.29
C GLY A 68 -7.73 4.42 -6.32
N LEU A 69 -6.95 3.38 -6.49
CA LEU A 69 -7.46 2.00 -6.47
C LEU A 69 -8.22 1.71 -5.18
N GLY A 70 -9.48 1.28 -5.30
CA GLY A 70 -10.36 0.95 -4.19
C GLY A 70 -11.23 2.10 -3.67
N GLY A 71 -10.98 3.34 -4.08
CA GLY A 71 -11.80 4.48 -3.69
C GLY A 71 -13.12 4.55 -4.46
N GLN A 72 -14.25 4.36 -3.77
CA GLN A 72 -15.57 4.51 -4.38
C GLN A 72 -16.16 5.90 -4.11
N GLY A 73 -16.84 6.43 -5.13
CA GLY A 73 -17.70 7.60 -4.98
C GLY A 73 -16.99 8.95 -5.00
N GLY A 74 -15.78 9.08 -4.55
CA GLY A 74 -15.01 10.33 -4.49
C GLY A 74 -15.74 11.50 -3.80
N THR A 75 -15.07 12.61 -3.61
CA THR A 75 -15.61 13.82 -2.99
C THR A 75 -15.90 14.88 -4.04
N LYS A 76 -17.16 15.27 -4.19
CA LYS A 76 -17.55 16.44 -5.00
C LYS A 76 -17.19 17.72 -4.22
N LEU A 77 -16.52 18.65 -4.89
CA LEU A 77 -16.21 19.95 -4.31
C LEU A 77 -17.24 20.99 -4.72
N GLU A 78 -17.42 22.00 -3.88
CA GLU A 78 -18.29 23.14 -4.13
C GLU A 78 -17.47 24.40 -4.38
N LYS A 79 -17.86 25.17 -5.40
CA LYS A 79 -17.17 26.40 -5.83
C LYS A 79 -17.66 27.60 -5.05
N ASN A 80 -16.75 28.32 -4.44
CA ASN A 80 -17.07 29.61 -3.84
C ASN A 80 -17.04 30.76 -4.87
N LYS A 81 -17.38 31.97 -4.43
CA LYS A 81 -17.43 33.17 -5.31
C LYS A 81 -16.06 33.57 -5.88
N GLU A 82 -14.96 33.15 -5.25
CA GLU A 82 -13.60 33.41 -5.68
C GLU A 82 -13.04 32.35 -6.64
N GLY A 83 -13.84 31.36 -7.03
CA GLY A 83 -13.41 30.29 -7.92
C GLY A 83 -12.60 29.20 -7.23
N VAL A 84 -12.65 29.13 -5.91
CA VAL A 84 -12.02 28.10 -5.11
C VAL A 84 -13.02 26.98 -4.82
N TRP A 85 -12.61 25.75 -5.09
CA TRP A 85 -13.40 24.55 -4.85
C TRP A 85 -12.99 23.91 -3.53
N MET A 86 -13.96 23.62 -2.67
CA MET A 86 -13.72 22.98 -1.38
C MET A 86 -14.72 21.86 -1.13
N GLY A 87 -14.29 20.85 -0.41
CA GLY A 87 -15.15 19.75 0.03
C GLY A 87 -14.47 18.86 1.05
N THR A 88 -15.30 18.24 1.87
CA THR A 88 -14.88 17.26 2.88
C THR A 88 -15.46 15.90 2.51
N THR A 89 -14.75 14.81 2.77
CA THR A 89 -15.24 13.43 2.53
C THR A 89 -16.58 13.21 3.24
N ALA A 90 -17.43 12.39 2.64
CA ALA A 90 -18.78 12.11 3.19
C ALA A 90 -18.71 11.29 4.49
N GLY A 91 -17.61 10.59 4.72
CA GLY A 91 -17.30 9.81 5.92
C GLY A 91 -15.81 9.83 6.22
N PRO A 92 -15.40 9.28 7.37
CA PRO A 92 -13.99 9.07 7.67
C PRO A 92 -13.40 8.10 6.65
N MET A 93 -12.14 8.34 6.31
CA MET A 93 -11.32 7.42 5.54
C MET A 93 -10.64 6.42 6.49
N ASP A 94 -10.25 5.27 5.96
CA ASP A 94 -9.44 4.30 6.71
C ASP A 94 -8.07 4.91 7.06
N GLU A 95 -7.53 4.49 8.21
CA GLU A 95 -6.20 4.91 8.66
C GLU A 95 -5.09 4.48 7.67
N GLY A 96 -4.05 5.30 7.54
CA GLY A 96 -2.89 5.03 6.71
C GLY A 96 -2.84 5.83 5.40
N PHE A 97 -2.03 5.35 4.46
CA PHE A 97 -1.76 6.03 3.20
C PHE A 97 -2.84 5.72 2.14
N HIS A 98 -3.27 6.77 1.42
CA HIS A 98 -4.19 6.65 0.29
C HIS A 98 -3.68 7.42 -0.92
N TYR A 99 -3.89 6.82 -2.11
CA TYR A 99 -3.77 7.52 -3.38
C TYR A 99 -5.04 8.31 -3.69
N TYR A 100 -4.88 9.46 -4.33
CA TYR A 100 -6.01 10.21 -4.87
C TYR A 100 -5.60 11.06 -6.07
N HIS A 101 -6.59 11.49 -6.84
CA HIS A 101 -6.42 12.47 -7.92
C HIS A 101 -7.62 13.42 -7.99
N VAL A 102 -7.43 14.53 -8.70
CA VAL A 102 -8.45 15.56 -8.91
C VAL A 102 -8.98 15.44 -10.32
N ASN A 103 -10.30 15.38 -10.48
CA ASN A 103 -10.97 15.47 -11.76
C ASN A 103 -11.52 16.89 -11.93
N VAL A 104 -11.12 17.56 -13.02
CA VAL A 104 -11.56 18.91 -13.39
C VAL A 104 -12.15 18.81 -14.79
N ASP A 105 -13.45 19.05 -14.95
CA ASP A 105 -14.17 19.04 -16.23
C ASP A 105 -13.88 17.82 -17.10
N GLY A 106 -13.74 16.64 -16.45
CA GLY A 106 -13.44 15.36 -17.10
C GLY A 106 -11.95 15.07 -17.30
N GLY A 107 -11.06 16.03 -17.09
CA GLY A 107 -9.60 15.79 -17.03
C GLY A 107 -9.17 15.26 -15.66
N THR A 108 -8.10 14.46 -15.64
CA THR A 108 -7.54 13.89 -14.40
C THR A 108 -6.18 14.50 -14.13
N PHE A 109 -5.99 15.05 -12.92
CA PHE A 109 -4.83 15.81 -12.51
C PHE A 109 -4.37 15.37 -11.12
N ASN A 110 -3.08 15.59 -10.81
CA ASN A 110 -2.61 15.51 -9.44
C ASN A 110 -2.89 16.82 -8.70
N ASP A 111 -3.11 16.71 -7.39
CA ASP A 111 -3.26 17.87 -6.52
C ASP A 111 -1.89 18.56 -6.37
N PRO A 112 -1.74 19.85 -6.74
CA PRO A 112 -0.48 20.55 -6.58
C PRO A 112 -0.09 20.77 -5.10
N GLY A 113 -1.02 20.63 -4.17
CA GLY A 113 -0.79 20.73 -2.73
C GLY A 113 -0.18 19.47 -2.12
N ALA A 114 -0.24 18.33 -2.80
CA ALA A 114 0.21 17.05 -2.28
C ALA A 114 1.51 16.54 -2.93
N LYS A 115 2.26 15.71 -2.23
CA LYS A 115 3.34 14.92 -2.82
C LYS A 115 2.75 13.82 -3.69
N ASN A 116 3.50 13.44 -4.73
CA ASN A 116 3.09 12.41 -5.67
C ASN A 116 3.84 11.11 -5.45
N TYR A 117 3.14 10.00 -5.67
CA TYR A 117 3.61 8.64 -5.51
C TYR A 117 3.19 7.81 -6.72
N TYR A 118 4.03 6.88 -7.16
CA TYR A 118 3.64 5.98 -8.23
C TYR A 118 2.73 4.87 -7.67
N GLY A 119 1.53 4.81 -8.23
CA GLY A 119 0.51 3.81 -7.89
C GLY A 119 -0.66 3.90 -8.86
N SER A 120 -1.53 2.91 -8.89
CA SER A 120 -2.65 2.87 -9.85
C SER A 120 -2.20 3.01 -11.34
N VAL A 121 -1.01 2.52 -11.67
CA VAL A 121 -0.37 2.61 -13.02
C VAL A 121 -0.10 4.06 -13.45
N ARG A 122 0.01 4.99 -12.51
CA ARG A 122 0.29 6.41 -12.77
C ARG A 122 0.87 7.08 -11.54
N TRP A 123 1.36 8.30 -11.71
CA TRP A 123 1.62 9.19 -10.58
C TRP A 123 0.29 9.68 -10.00
N GLU A 124 0.09 9.48 -8.71
CA GLU A 124 -1.08 9.89 -7.93
C GLU A 124 -0.65 10.82 -6.79
N SER A 125 -1.54 11.70 -6.37
CA SER A 125 -1.36 12.43 -5.12
C SER A 125 -1.51 11.50 -3.93
N GLY A 126 -0.75 11.75 -2.85
CA GLY A 126 -0.85 10.99 -1.62
C GLY A 126 -1.50 11.78 -0.49
N ILE A 127 -2.27 11.10 0.35
CA ILE A 127 -2.78 11.61 1.62
C ILE A 127 -2.56 10.56 2.70
N GLU A 128 -2.21 11.00 3.91
CA GLU A 128 -2.07 10.12 5.08
C GLU A 128 -3.17 10.44 6.07
N ILE A 129 -3.95 9.43 6.42
CA ILE A 129 -4.92 9.50 7.51
C ILE A 129 -4.21 9.00 8.77
N PRO A 130 -4.10 9.81 9.83
CA PRO A 130 -3.39 9.41 11.05
C PRO A 130 -3.93 8.11 11.63
N ALA A 131 -3.04 7.13 11.81
CA ALA A 131 -3.37 5.86 12.44
C ALA A 131 -3.12 5.91 13.94
N SER A 132 -3.91 5.16 14.70
CA SER A 132 -3.75 5.06 16.16
C SER A 132 -2.42 4.43 16.57
N ASP A 133 -1.83 3.62 15.71
CA ASP A 133 -0.57 2.89 15.90
C ASP A 133 0.59 3.41 15.02
N GLN A 134 0.44 4.57 14.38
CA GLN A 134 1.43 5.12 13.43
C GLN A 134 2.87 5.23 13.97
N GLU A 135 3.04 5.16 15.30
CA GLU A 135 4.35 5.21 15.94
C GLU A 135 5.32 4.12 15.46
N PHE A 136 4.83 2.95 15.00
CA PHE A 136 5.72 1.89 14.55
C PHE A 136 6.40 2.23 13.20
N TYR A 137 5.81 3.09 12.38
CA TYR A 137 6.37 3.55 11.09
C TYR A 137 6.73 5.04 11.07
N ALA A 138 6.60 5.74 12.20
CA ALA A 138 6.98 7.15 12.28
C ALA A 138 8.49 7.35 12.11
N LEU A 139 8.87 8.51 11.57
CA LEU A 139 10.28 8.94 11.57
C LEU A 139 10.69 9.31 12.99
N LYS A 140 11.45 8.45 13.65
CA LYS A 140 11.94 8.61 15.03
C LYS A 140 13.41 9.03 15.03
N ASN A 141 13.87 9.56 16.16
CA ASN A 141 15.29 9.87 16.37
C ASN A 141 16.05 8.60 16.83
N VAL A 142 16.24 7.68 15.91
CA VAL A 142 16.97 6.42 16.08
C VAL A 142 18.04 6.28 14.99
N PRO A 143 19.01 5.38 15.11
CA PRO A 143 19.90 5.08 13.99
C PRO A 143 19.10 4.60 12.77
N HIS A 144 19.40 5.18 11.60
CA HIS A 144 18.71 4.85 10.35
C HIS A 144 19.58 4.03 9.42
N GLY A 145 18.94 3.07 8.73
CA GLY A 145 19.49 2.38 7.58
C GLY A 145 19.52 3.25 6.34
N ARG A 146 19.87 2.65 5.21
CA ARG A 146 19.94 3.33 3.91
C ARG A 146 19.11 2.59 2.88
N VAL A 147 18.33 3.32 2.10
CA VAL A 147 17.67 2.82 0.90
C VAL A 147 18.49 3.28 -0.31
N GLN A 148 19.06 2.35 -1.05
CA GLN A 148 19.87 2.66 -2.22
C GLN A 148 19.26 2.05 -3.48
N GLN A 149 19.26 2.81 -4.56
CA GLN A 149 18.89 2.33 -5.88
C GLN A 149 20.04 1.52 -6.47
N ILE A 150 19.72 0.37 -7.04
CA ILE A 150 20.64 -0.43 -7.85
C ILE A 150 20.09 -0.63 -9.25
N LEU A 151 21.01 -0.84 -10.21
CA LEU A 151 20.69 -1.34 -11.54
C LEU A 151 21.38 -2.69 -11.69
N PHE A 152 20.64 -3.70 -12.10
CA PHE A 152 21.16 -5.04 -12.32
C PHE A 152 20.87 -5.53 -13.75
N PRO A 153 21.78 -6.28 -14.36
CA PRO A 153 21.53 -6.89 -15.67
C PRO A 153 20.37 -7.89 -15.59
N SER A 154 19.46 -7.83 -16.55
CA SER A 154 18.37 -8.80 -16.69
C SER A 154 18.35 -9.35 -18.12
N PRO A 155 19.17 -10.39 -18.40
CA PRO A 155 19.22 -11.03 -19.71
C PRO A 155 17.87 -11.54 -20.20
N SER A 156 17.03 -12.08 -19.31
CA SER A 156 15.69 -12.57 -19.65
C SER A 156 14.77 -11.50 -20.23
N THR A 157 14.95 -10.24 -19.82
CA THR A 157 14.20 -9.08 -20.32
C THR A 157 14.98 -8.26 -21.34
N ASN A 158 16.21 -8.68 -21.67
CA ASN A 158 17.12 -7.98 -22.57
C ASN A 158 17.37 -6.51 -22.22
N THR A 159 17.46 -6.21 -20.91
CA THR A 159 17.64 -4.84 -20.39
C THR A 159 18.38 -4.86 -19.04
N SER A 160 18.62 -3.68 -18.48
CA SER A 160 18.93 -3.52 -17.06
C SER A 160 17.64 -3.16 -16.31
N ARG A 161 17.46 -3.75 -15.14
CA ARG A 161 16.32 -3.49 -14.27
C ARG A 161 16.76 -2.76 -13.01
N ARG A 162 15.83 -2.03 -12.42
CA ARG A 162 16.03 -1.27 -11.19
C ARG A 162 15.47 -2.04 -10.00
N ALA A 163 16.16 -1.94 -8.86
CA ALA A 163 15.66 -2.33 -7.57
C ALA A 163 16.13 -1.35 -6.50
N PHE A 164 15.49 -1.37 -5.34
CA PHE A 164 15.92 -0.65 -4.14
C PHE A 164 16.32 -1.65 -3.07
N VAL A 165 17.44 -1.37 -2.40
CA VAL A 165 17.94 -2.20 -1.31
C VAL A 165 18.03 -1.36 -0.05
N TYR A 166 17.27 -1.75 0.98
CA TYR A 166 17.48 -1.23 2.31
C TYR A 166 18.60 -2.02 3.00
N THR A 167 19.58 -1.31 3.55
CA THR A 167 20.62 -1.84 4.42
C THR A 167 20.44 -1.29 5.82
N PRO A 168 20.48 -2.14 6.88
CA PRO A 168 20.16 -1.70 8.23
C PRO A 168 21.23 -0.76 8.84
N PRO A 169 20.91 -0.07 9.95
CA PRO A 169 21.89 0.73 10.69
C PRO A 169 23.13 -0.11 11.03
N GLY A 170 24.31 0.50 10.92
CA GLY A 170 25.59 -0.18 11.17
C GLY A 170 26.08 -1.07 10.02
N TYR A 171 25.36 -1.12 8.90
CA TYR A 171 25.77 -1.96 7.76
C TYR A 171 27.15 -1.57 7.21
N LEU A 172 27.50 -0.30 7.10
CA LEU A 172 28.79 0.12 6.57
C LEU A 172 29.93 -0.05 7.57
N GLU A 173 29.63 0.06 8.85
CA GLU A 173 30.59 -0.03 9.94
C GLU A 173 31.01 -1.48 10.23
N HIS A 174 30.07 -2.43 10.14
CA HIS A 174 30.30 -3.85 10.41
C HIS A 174 30.56 -4.63 9.12
N THR A 175 31.75 -4.48 8.56
CA THR A 175 32.12 -5.02 7.22
C THR A 175 32.25 -6.55 7.19
N ASP A 176 32.39 -7.20 8.31
CA ASP A 176 32.48 -8.67 8.51
C ASP A 176 31.10 -9.34 8.68
N LYS A 177 30.08 -8.55 9.00
CA LYS A 177 28.74 -9.08 9.26
C LYS A 177 27.98 -9.36 7.97
N LYS A 178 27.34 -10.52 7.90
CA LYS A 178 26.38 -10.91 6.87
C LYS A 178 24.96 -10.86 7.43
N TYR A 179 23.97 -10.69 6.54
CA TYR A 179 22.57 -10.42 6.91
C TYR A 179 21.60 -11.33 6.16
N PRO A 180 20.50 -11.75 6.78
CA PRO A 180 19.36 -12.32 6.09
C PRO A 180 18.76 -11.32 5.09
N VAL A 181 17.97 -11.80 4.14
CA VAL A 181 17.38 -10.96 3.09
C VAL A 181 15.88 -11.22 2.99
N LEU A 182 15.08 -10.15 2.99
CA LEU A 182 13.68 -10.14 2.62
C LEU A 182 13.54 -9.57 1.21
N TYR A 183 12.97 -10.33 0.28
CA TYR A 183 12.51 -9.85 -1.02
C TYR A 183 11.05 -9.44 -0.89
N LEU A 184 10.77 -8.13 -1.02
CA LEU A 184 9.49 -7.51 -0.70
C LEU A 184 8.86 -6.91 -1.96
N GLN A 185 7.74 -7.51 -2.41
CA GLN A 185 7.07 -7.17 -3.65
C GLN A 185 5.90 -6.22 -3.44
N HIS A 186 5.77 -5.25 -4.34
CA HIS A 186 4.70 -4.26 -4.36
C HIS A 186 3.37 -4.83 -4.91
N GLY A 187 2.29 -4.05 -4.76
CA GLY A 187 0.97 -4.36 -5.32
C GLY A 187 0.85 -4.01 -6.81
N TRP A 188 -0.23 -4.48 -7.45
CA TRP A 188 -0.49 -4.15 -8.85
C TRP A 188 -0.63 -2.62 -9.05
N GLY A 189 0.02 -2.12 -10.09
CA GLY A 189 -0.01 -0.70 -10.44
C GLY A 189 0.97 0.18 -9.67
N GLU A 190 1.74 -0.39 -8.76
CA GLU A 190 2.83 0.26 -8.05
C GLU A 190 4.18 -0.07 -8.71
N ASP A 191 5.28 0.37 -8.10
CA ASP A 191 6.64 0.08 -8.52
C ASP A 191 7.56 -0.23 -7.33
N GLU A 192 8.83 -0.43 -7.60
CA GLU A 192 9.85 -0.76 -6.60
C GLU A 192 10.10 0.32 -5.55
N THR A 193 9.48 1.49 -5.67
CA THR A 193 9.58 2.58 -4.67
C THR A 193 8.48 2.51 -3.61
N ALA A 194 7.41 1.75 -3.85
CA ALA A 194 6.21 1.77 -3.03
C ALA A 194 6.48 1.42 -1.56
N TRP A 195 7.22 0.36 -1.32
CA TRP A 195 7.49 -0.08 0.05
C TRP A 195 8.36 0.87 0.86
N SER A 196 9.29 1.61 0.24
CA SER A 196 10.10 2.61 0.95
C SER A 196 9.40 3.95 1.10
N ASN A 197 8.54 4.34 0.15
CA ASN A 197 7.88 5.64 0.14
C ASN A 197 6.51 5.63 0.84
N GLN A 198 5.59 4.77 0.37
CA GLN A 198 4.23 4.67 0.91
C GLN A 198 4.18 3.70 2.09
N GLY A 199 4.85 2.54 1.96
CA GLY A 199 4.84 1.47 2.95
C GLY A 199 5.79 1.68 4.14
N HIS A 200 6.69 2.66 4.08
CA HIS A 200 7.64 2.99 5.15
C HIS A 200 8.48 1.81 5.68
N ALA A 201 8.72 0.77 4.87
CA ALA A 201 9.40 -0.45 5.28
C ALA A 201 10.78 -0.19 5.92
N ASN A 202 11.51 0.80 5.44
CA ASN A 202 12.80 1.21 6.01
C ASN A 202 12.63 1.82 7.42
N LEU A 203 11.62 2.67 7.65
CA LEU A 203 11.37 3.28 8.96
C LEU A 203 10.85 2.25 9.97
N ILE A 204 10.00 1.33 9.53
CA ILE A 204 9.54 0.19 10.34
C ILE A 204 10.75 -0.62 10.82
N MET A 205 11.66 -0.95 9.91
CA MET A 205 12.86 -1.71 10.26
C MET A 205 13.77 -0.95 11.23
N ASP A 206 14.03 0.33 10.97
CA ASP A 206 14.86 1.16 11.85
C ASP A 206 14.28 1.19 13.27
N ASN A 207 12.97 1.41 13.40
CA ASN A 207 12.28 1.46 14.69
C ASN A 207 12.31 0.10 15.39
N LEU A 208 12.02 -1.00 14.70
CA LEU A 208 12.02 -2.35 15.28
C LEU A 208 13.42 -2.79 15.70
N ILE A 209 14.46 -2.44 14.94
CA ILE A 209 15.86 -2.71 15.30
C ILE A 209 16.24 -1.91 16.56
N ALA A 210 15.91 -0.62 16.61
CA ALA A 210 16.19 0.25 17.76
C ALA A 210 15.48 -0.21 19.04
N GLU A 211 14.28 -0.78 18.89
CA GLU A 211 13.49 -1.35 20.00
C GLU A 211 13.94 -2.78 20.38
N GLY A 212 14.91 -3.36 19.66
CA GLY A 212 15.36 -4.74 19.90
C GLY A 212 14.33 -5.83 19.56
N LYS A 213 13.31 -5.47 18.78
CA LYS A 213 12.20 -6.37 18.39
C LYS A 213 12.52 -7.26 17.19
N THR A 214 13.52 -6.90 16.40
CA THR A 214 13.97 -7.68 15.25
C THR A 214 15.49 -7.66 15.11
N ALA A 215 16.04 -8.74 14.55
CA ALA A 215 17.41 -8.75 14.09
C ALA A 215 17.53 -7.92 12.79
N PRO A 216 18.67 -7.25 12.55
CA PRO A 216 18.91 -6.54 11.31
C PRO A 216 18.93 -7.48 10.10
N PHE A 217 18.22 -7.12 9.02
CA PHE A 217 18.25 -7.80 7.72
C PHE A 217 18.16 -6.81 6.54
N LEU A 218 18.51 -7.26 5.35
CA LEU A 218 18.34 -6.48 4.12
C LEU A 218 16.90 -6.60 3.60
N ILE A 219 16.38 -5.53 2.98
CA ILE A 219 15.13 -5.61 2.22
C ILE A 219 15.43 -5.27 0.77
N VAL A 220 15.05 -6.14 -0.15
CA VAL A 220 15.19 -5.94 -1.59
C VAL A 220 13.80 -5.72 -2.18
N MET A 221 13.58 -4.56 -2.78
CA MET A 221 12.32 -4.13 -3.39
C MET A 221 12.55 -3.97 -4.88
N THR A 222 11.86 -4.74 -5.71
CA THR A 222 12.03 -4.70 -7.15
C THR A 222 10.70 -4.59 -7.87
N TYR A 223 10.75 -4.13 -9.12
CA TYR A 223 9.57 -4.06 -9.97
C TYR A 223 9.15 -5.47 -10.40
N GLY A 224 7.97 -5.90 -9.93
CA GLY A 224 7.45 -7.26 -10.12
C GLY A 224 6.93 -7.56 -11.52
N MET A 225 6.87 -6.57 -12.42
CA MET A 225 6.28 -6.74 -13.74
C MET A 225 7.36 -6.92 -14.83
N THR A 226 7.16 -7.88 -15.72
CA THR A 226 8.04 -8.14 -16.87
C THR A 226 7.35 -7.88 -18.21
N ASN A 227 6.04 -7.73 -18.23
CA ASN A 227 5.24 -7.38 -19.39
C ASN A 227 4.67 -5.96 -19.26
N GLU A 228 4.22 -5.39 -20.38
CA GLU A 228 3.61 -4.07 -20.39
C GLU A 228 2.32 -4.07 -19.56
N ILE A 229 2.24 -3.15 -18.59
CA ILE A 229 1.04 -2.96 -17.78
C ILE A 229 0.10 -2.01 -18.50
N LYS A 230 -1.16 -2.44 -18.62
CA LYS A 230 -2.27 -1.59 -19.06
C LYS A 230 -3.30 -1.49 -17.95
N TRP A 231 -3.93 -0.35 -17.83
CA TRP A 231 -5.07 -0.20 -16.92
C TRP A 231 -6.13 -1.28 -17.21
N GLY A 232 -6.53 -2.03 -16.19
CA GLY A 232 -7.45 -3.16 -16.36
C GLY A 232 -6.79 -4.48 -16.79
N GLY A 233 -5.48 -4.50 -17.07
CA GLY A 233 -4.74 -5.65 -17.59
C GLY A 233 -4.27 -6.68 -16.56
N LEU A 234 -4.77 -6.68 -15.32
CA LEU A 234 -4.39 -7.66 -14.30
C LEU A 234 -4.61 -9.13 -14.76
N LYS A 235 -5.54 -9.35 -15.68
CA LYS A 235 -5.82 -10.69 -16.24
C LYS A 235 -4.71 -11.22 -17.17
N ASP A 236 -3.91 -10.33 -17.73
CA ASP A 236 -2.83 -10.64 -18.69
C ASP A 236 -1.47 -10.71 -18.00
N PHE A 237 -1.45 -10.70 -16.67
CA PHE A 237 -0.26 -10.73 -15.87
C PHE A 237 0.43 -12.10 -15.91
N ASP A 238 1.68 -12.15 -16.37
CA ASP A 238 2.50 -13.37 -16.38
C ASP A 238 3.60 -13.34 -15.33
N ILE A 239 3.36 -14.05 -14.23
CA ILE A 239 4.28 -14.18 -13.11
C ILE A 239 5.54 -15.01 -13.47
N LYS A 240 5.47 -15.90 -14.45
CA LYS A 240 6.57 -16.85 -14.76
C LYS A 240 7.85 -16.13 -15.17
N HIS A 241 7.72 -15.08 -15.98
CA HIS A 241 8.87 -14.27 -16.39
C HIS A 241 9.52 -13.56 -15.20
N PHE A 242 8.71 -13.07 -14.27
CA PHE A 242 9.24 -12.43 -13.07
C PHE A 242 9.97 -13.41 -12.15
N GLN A 243 9.53 -14.66 -12.06
CA GLN A 243 10.27 -15.71 -11.33
C GLN A 243 11.72 -15.82 -11.83
N THR A 244 11.95 -15.84 -13.15
CA THR A 244 13.31 -15.86 -13.72
C THR A 244 14.11 -14.62 -13.32
N VAL A 245 13.51 -13.44 -13.44
CA VAL A 245 14.16 -12.18 -13.03
C VAL A 245 14.55 -12.20 -11.55
N LEU A 246 13.65 -12.66 -10.69
CA LEU A 246 13.92 -12.68 -9.25
C LEU A 246 14.94 -13.74 -8.86
N VAL A 247 14.71 -14.98 -9.28
CA VAL A 247 15.48 -16.14 -8.78
C VAL A 247 16.81 -16.30 -9.48
N ASP A 248 16.82 -16.15 -10.81
CA ASP A 248 17.99 -16.47 -11.61
C ASP A 248 18.90 -15.25 -11.88
N GLU A 249 18.38 -14.01 -11.67
CA GLU A 249 19.11 -12.79 -11.99
C GLU A 249 19.32 -11.89 -10.75
N LEU A 250 18.24 -11.47 -10.06
CA LEU A 250 18.35 -10.50 -8.96
C LEU A 250 18.96 -11.11 -7.70
N ILE A 251 18.54 -12.31 -7.28
CA ILE A 251 19.10 -12.97 -6.08
C ILE A 251 20.60 -13.15 -6.21
N PRO A 252 21.16 -13.74 -7.30
CA PRO A 252 22.60 -13.86 -7.48
C PRO A 252 23.31 -12.50 -7.50
N TYR A 253 22.72 -11.49 -8.13
CA TYR A 253 23.27 -10.13 -8.13
C TYR A 253 23.37 -9.55 -6.72
N VAL A 254 22.33 -9.69 -5.91
CA VAL A 254 22.30 -9.22 -4.52
C VAL A 254 23.34 -9.96 -3.68
N ASP A 255 23.43 -11.28 -3.81
CA ASP A 255 24.38 -12.10 -3.07
C ASP A 255 25.87 -11.79 -3.41
N GLN A 256 26.12 -11.33 -4.65
CA GLN A 256 27.47 -10.91 -5.08
C GLN A 256 27.83 -9.49 -4.61
N ASN A 257 26.86 -8.59 -4.49
CA ASN A 257 27.10 -7.16 -4.27
C ASN A 257 26.81 -6.69 -2.84
N PHE A 258 26.12 -7.51 -2.04
CA PHE A 258 25.76 -7.21 -0.66
C PHE A 258 26.22 -8.35 0.26
N ARG A 259 26.39 -8.03 1.54
CA ARG A 259 26.79 -9.02 2.54
C ARG A 259 25.57 -9.81 3.02
N THR A 260 25.16 -10.75 2.21
CA THR A 260 24.04 -11.65 2.49
C THR A 260 24.50 -12.95 3.12
N ILE A 261 23.63 -13.59 3.91
CA ILE A 261 23.73 -15.02 4.23
C ILE A 261 22.99 -15.73 3.08
N ALA A 262 23.77 -16.22 2.11
CA ALA A 262 23.25 -16.67 0.82
C ALA A 262 22.73 -18.11 0.85
N ASP A 263 21.84 -18.42 1.79
CA ASP A 263 21.18 -19.71 1.91
C ASP A 263 19.66 -19.54 2.04
N GLU A 264 18.95 -20.63 1.90
CA GLU A 264 17.48 -20.69 1.98
C GLU A 264 16.95 -20.27 3.34
N GLU A 265 17.62 -20.68 4.44
CA GLU A 265 17.15 -20.43 5.82
C GLU A 265 17.14 -18.94 6.19
N HIS A 266 17.98 -18.15 5.50
CA HIS A 266 18.12 -16.71 5.73
C HIS A 266 17.49 -15.87 4.61
N ARG A 267 16.63 -16.47 3.77
CA ARG A 267 15.95 -15.76 2.68
C ARG A 267 14.45 -15.85 2.84
N ALA A 268 13.81 -14.67 2.83
CA ALA A 268 12.36 -14.52 2.93
C ALA A 268 11.79 -13.84 1.68
N MET A 269 10.53 -14.12 1.36
CA MET A 269 9.77 -13.42 0.34
C MET A 269 8.42 -13.01 0.89
N ALA A 270 8.03 -11.76 0.63
CA ALA A 270 6.72 -11.23 0.98
C ALA A 270 6.20 -10.32 -0.12
N GLY A 271 4.90 -10.11 -0.18
CA GLY A 271 4.34 -9.19 -1.14
C GLY A 271 2.88 -8.84 -0.90
N LEU A 272 2.50 -7.65 -1.38
CA LEU A 272 1.17 -7.10 -1.25
C LEU A 272 0.35 -7.43 -2.52
N SER A 273 -0.87 -7.93 -2.38
CA SER A 273 -1.81 -8.13 -3.48
C SER A 273 -1.18 -8.94 -4.63
N MET A 274 -0.85 -8.34 -5.76
CA MET A 274 -0.09 -8.96 -6.86
C MET A 274 1.22 -9.58 -6.36
N GLY A 275 1.98 -8.84 -5.54
CA GLY A 275 3.21 -9.35 -4.93
C GLY A 275 2.99 -10.56 -4.02
N GLY A 276 1.81 -10.66 -3.39
CA GLY A 276 1.40 -11.86 -2.66
C GLY A 276 1.16 -13.05 -3.60
N MET A 277 0.55 -12.83 -4.77
CA MET A 277 0.41 -13.87 -5.81
C MET A 277 1.77 -14.31 -6.35
N GLU A 278 2.69 -13.37 -6.58
CA GLU A 278 4.08 -13.66 -6.96
C GLU A 278 4.78 -14.51 -5.90
N THR A 279 4.66 -14.09 -4.63
CA THR A 279 5.23 -14.81 -3.49
C THR A 279 4.68 -16.23 -3.44
N LYS A 280 3.36 -16.41 -3.49
CA LYS A 280 2.74 -17.74 -3.48
C LYS A 280 3.28 -18.61 -4.61
N MET A 281 3.26 -18.13 -5.84
CA MET A 281 3.63 -18.94 -6.99
C MET A 281 5.12 -19.27 -7.00
N ILE A 282 5.98 -18.30 -6.72
CA ILE A 282 7.44 -18.50 -6.76
C ILE A 282 7.86 -19.46 -5.66
N THR A 283 7.31 -19.33 -4.45
CA THR A 283 7.65 -20.22 -3.34
C THR A 283 7.13 -21.64 -3.53
N LEU A 284 6.00 -21.84 -4.21
CA LEU A 284 5.55 -23.17 -4.61
C LEU A 284 6.40 -23.81 -5.71
N ASN A 285 6.86 -22.98 -6.68
CA ASN A 285 7.69 -23.48 -7.79
C ASN A 285 9.16 -23.69 -7.39
N LYS A 286 9.64 -22.96 -6.40
CA LYS A 286 11.04 -22.89 -5.97
C LYS A 286 11.16 -22.96 -4.44
N PRO A 287 10.66 -24.04 -3.81
CA PRO A 287 10.66 -24.17 -2.35
C PRO A 287 12.05 -24.17 -1.73
N GLU A 288 13.08 -24.52 -2.52
CA GLU A 288 14.47 -24.54 -2.11
C GLU A 288 15.15 -23.16 -2.05
N VAL A 289 14.44 -22.08 -2.46
CA VAL A 289 15.03 -20.73 -2.51
C VAL A 289 14.72 -19.92 -1.25
N PHE A 290 13.55 -20.11 -0.69
CA PHE A 290 13.06 -19.33 0.44
C PHE A 290 12.56 -20.23 1.56
N SER A 291 12.71 -19.82 2.81
CA SER A 291 12.18 -20.53 3.98
C SER A 291 11.05 -19.79 4.70
N HIS A 292 10.85 -18.50 4.42
CA HIS A 292 9.87 -17.67 5.08
C HIS A 292 9.03 -16.92 4.04
N TYR A 293 7.70 -16.94 4.19
CA TYR A 293 6.77 -16.37 3.21
C TYR A 293 5.68 -15.56 3.89
N ALA A 294 5.30 -14.40 3.31
CA ALA A 294 4.13 -13.65 3.75
C ALA A 294 3.28 -13.19 2.58
N LEU A 295 1.99 -13.54 2.60
CA LEU A 295 1.01 -13.15 1.60
C LEU A 295 0.14 -12.02 2.15
N LEU A 296 0.51 -10.77 1.84
CA LEU A 296 -0.18 -9.58 2.32
C LEU A 296 -1.34 -9.26 1.36
N SER A 297 -2.57 -9.58 1.75
CA SER A 297 -3.77 -9.36 0.91
C SER A 297 -3.65 -9.92 -0.52
N GLY A 298 -2.84 -10.94 -0.73
CA GLY A 298 -2.48 -11.51 -2.04
C GLY A 298 -2.89 -12.96 -2.26
N GLY A 299 -3.88 -13.43 -1.54
CA GLY A 299 -4.33 -14.82 -1.58
C GLY A 299 -3.89 -15.62 -0.37
N THR A 300 -4.11 -16.93 -0.42
CA THR A 300 -3.75 -17.88 0.62
C THR A 300 -3.19 -19.16 0.00
N TYR A 301 -2.40 -19.91 0.73
CA TYR A 301 -2.08 -21.28 0.36
C TYR A 301 -3.30 -22.17 0.61
N SER A 302 -3.67 -22.96 -0.40
CA SER A 302 -4.73 -23.95 -0.24
C SER A 302 -4.25 -25.17 0.56
N PRO A 303 -5.14 -25.97 1.15
CA PRO A 303 -4.74 -27.25 1.75
C PRO A 303 -4.01 -28.19 0.78
N GLU A 304 -4.33 -28.11 -0.51
CA GLU A 304 -3.66 -28.90 -1.57
C GLU A 304 -2.23 -28.39 -1.81
N ASP A 305 -2.03 -27.05 -1.86
CA ASP A 305 -0.69 -26.45 -1.94
C ASP A 305 0.20 -26.98 -0.80
N LEU A 306 -0.32 -26.96 0.44
CA LEU A 306 0.42 -27.39 1.63
C LEU A 306 0.67 -28.92 1.69
N GLN A 307 -0.24 -29.72 1.11
CA GLN A 307 -0.04 -31.18 1.02
C GLN A 307 1.02 -31.56 -0.02
N ASN A 308 1.05 -30.85 -1.14
CA ASN A 308 1.94 -31.15 -2.25
C ASN A 308 3.35 -30.57 -2.05
N HIS A 309 3.49 -29.52 -1.23
CA HIS A 309 4.75 -28.82 -0.96
C HIS A 309 5.12 -28.93 0.53
N LYS A 310 5.54 -30.11 0.95
CA LYS A 310 5.90 -30.41 2.37
C LYS A 310 7.14 -29.65 2.85
N ASP A 311 7.89 -29.05 1.92
CA ASP A 311 9.11 -28.29 2.21
C ASP A 311 8.84 -26.82 2.53
N LEU A 312 7.57 -26.35 2.45
CA LEU A 312 7.18 -25.02 2.93
C LEU A 312 7.39 -24.92 4.43
N LYS A 313 8.29 -24.03 4.86
CA LYS A 313 8.74 -23.97 6.26
C LYS A 313 7.89 -23.02 7.12
N LEU A 314 7.60 -21.83 6.64
CA LEU A 314 6.87 -20.83 7.42
C LEU A 314 6.03 -19.91 6.53
N VAL A 315 4.74 -19.87 6.81
CA VAL A 315 3.75 -19.07 6.08
C VAL A 315 3.01 -18.14 7.04
N PHE A 316 2.92 -16.86 6.70
CA PHE A 316 2.15 -15.84 7.42
C PHE A 316 1.00 -15.29 6.58
#